data_9d77e1bc15ed46de7e57661b93a8ce3d
#
_entry.id   9d77e1bc15ed46de7e57661b93a8ce3d
#
_cell.length_a   1.000
_cell.length_b   1.000
_cell.length_c   1.000
_cell.angle_alpha   90.00
_cell.angle_beta   90.00
_cell.angle_gamma   90.00
#
_symmetry.space_group_name_H-M   'P 1'
#
loop_
_entity.id
_entity.type
_entity.pdbx_description
1 polymer ?
#
loop_
_entity_poly.entity_id
_entity_poly.type
_entity_poly.pdbx_seq_one_letter_code
_entity_poly.pdbx_strand_id
1 'polypeptide(L)'
;MLDYYDGSLNAGINVPLMYEMLSLNQKIQQNSISRNDFNVSLTAYVRWKALSNLTISGHYTADHRYPSLSTLYGGYILTNYRQIASYEAYMPRMTWQAADIDIDFKDPFNMIFITLNASYSCRSPKVIYGETFNGILSHMYARTTSSRGEEFAVMLSAGKNISWKNISIKLTAQYSKGHMPVLRQEQITRYDSEAAVFTAGIKAEPFNFMSVDAGSSMFLSKGSTTDGYSMPAIRTMNNSLLLSLSMSMNISIDTGLNHYYNNLAIGNKSFALLNLKINLNHKRVKYSLECNNLLNTHKYVYSYNIAMSEFYSEYNLRGRSVMLTARMNLF
;
A
#
# COMPACT_ATOMS: atom_id res chain seq x y z
N MET A 1 -9.30 -17.11 -26.91
CA MET A 1 -7.90 -16.94 -26.48
C MET A 1 -7.00 -17.31 -27.64
N LEU A 2 -6.06 -16.48 -27.97
CA LEU A 2 -5.05 -16.70 -29.02
C LEU A 2 -3.69 -16.52 -28.36
N ASP A 3 -2.83 -17.56 -28.46
CA ASP A 3 -1.49 -17.55 -27.88
C ASP A 3 -0.47 -17.85 -28.97
N TYR A 4 0.64 -17.13 -28.91
CA TYR A 4 1.81 -17.32 -29.76
C TYR A 4 3.02 -17.62 -28.88
N TYR A 5 3.78 -18.62 -29.23
CA TYR A 5 5.00 -19.00 -28.52
C TYR A 5 6.12 -19.33 -29.53
N ASP A 6 7.25 -18.63 -29.39
CA ASP A 6 8.48 -18.91 -30.14
C ASP A 6 9.65 -18.79 -29.15
N GLY A 7 9.96 -19.88 -28.42
CA GLY A 7 11.11 -20.00 -27.54
C GLY A 7 11.46 -18.80 -26.67
N SER A 8 11.73 -17.65 -27.28
CA SER A 8 12.06 -16.38 -26.62
C SER A 8 10.88 -15.44 -26.45
N LEU A 9 9.85 -15.55 -27.28
CA LEU A 9 8.66 -14.68 -27.27
C LEU A 9 7.41 -15.49 -26.95
N ASN A 10 6.65 -14.98 -25.97
CA ASN A 10 5.32 -15.47 -25.62
C ASN A 10 4.34 -14.29 -25.62
N ALA A 11 3.31 -14.35 -26.43
CA ALA A 11 2.30 -13.30 -26.53
C ALA A 11 0.90 -13.92 -26.66
N GLY A 12 -0.09 -13.26 -26.08
CA GLY A 12 -1.45 -13.74 -26.18
C GLY A 12 -2.49 -12.63 -26.01
N ILE A 13 -3.67 -12.93 -26.54
CA ILE A 13 -4.85 -12.06 -26.45
C ILE A 13 -6.02 -12.92 -25.98
N ASN A 14 -6.69 -12.45 -24.97
CA ASN A 14 -7.90 -13.04 -24.44
C ASN A 14 -9.04 -12.01 -24.47
N VAL A 15 -10.17 -12.36 -25.08
CA VAL A 15 -11.35 -11.52 -25.21
C VAL A 15 -12.57 -12.28 -24.67
N PRO A 16 -12.74 -12.33 -23.33
CA PRO A 16 -13.94 -12.93 -22.75
C PRO A 16 -15.18 -12.10 -23.06
N LEU A 17 -16.23 -12.79 -23.45
CA LEU A 17 -17.56 -12.25 -23.67
C LEU A 17 -18.44 -12.72 -22.52
N MET A 18 -19.00 -11.79 -21.77
CA MET A 18 -19.85 -12.10 -20.62
C MET A 18 -21.20 -11.43 -20.78
N TYR A 19 -22.24 -12.19 -20.52
CA TYR A 19 -23.59 -11.64 -20.35
C TYR A 19 -23.94 -11.65 -18.87
N GLU A 20 -24.16 -10.47 -18.31
CA GLU A 20 -24.40 -10.28 -16.89
C GLU A 20 -25.84 -9.83 -16.66
N MET A 21 -26.53 -10.51 -15.77
CA MET A 21 -27.84 -10.13 -15.26
C MET A 21 -27.68 -9.67 -13.82
N LEU A 22 -27.87 -8.39 -13.58
CA LEU A 22 -27.80 -7.79 -12.26
C LEU A 22 -29.20 -7.42 -11.80
N SER A 23 -29.57 -7.88 -10.62
CA SER A 23 -30.84 -7.56 -9.99
C SER A 23 -30.60 -7.09 -8.56
N LEU A 24 -31.06 -5.89 -8.24
CA LEU A 24 -31.02 -5.31 -6.91
C LEU A 24 -32.46 -5.11 -6.44
N ASN A 25 -32.84 -5.83 -5.38
CA ASN A 25 -34.15 -5.67 -4.76
C ASN A 25 -34.01 -5.05 -3.38
N GLN A 26 -34.47 -3.83 -3.25
CA GLN A 26 -34.44 -3.05 -2.00
C GLN A 26 -35.76 -3.18 -1.26
N LYS A 27 -35.87 -4.16 -0.36
CA LYS A 27 -37.10 -4.48 0.36
C LYS A 27 -37.67 -3.31 1.18
N ILE A 28 -36.82 -2.46 1.75
CA ILE A 28 -37.21 -1.32 2.59
C ILE A 28 -37.79 -0.19 1.74
N GLN A 29 -37.23 0.08 0.58
CA GLN A 29 -37.69 1.15 -0.32
C GLN A 29 -38.67 0.69 -1.39
N GLN A 30 -38.99 -0.60 -1.39
CA GLN A 30 -39.88 -1.24 -2.39
C GLN A 30 -39.45 -0.95 -3.84
N ASN A 31 -38.13 -0.75 -4.06
CA ASN A 31 -37.59 -0.48 -5.36
C ASN A 31 -36.77 -1.68 -5.84
N SER A 32 -36.95 -2.05 -7.09
CA SER A 32 -36.15 -3.08 -7.75
C SER A 32 -35.53 -2.52 -9.02
N ILE A 33 -34.23 -2.69 -9.15
CA ILE A 33 -33.47 -2.29 -10.32
C ILE A 33 -32.92 -3.55 -10.94
N SER A 34 -33.24 -3.80 -12.21
CA SER A 34 -32.62 -4.87 -12.98
C SER A 34 -31.87 -4.29 -14.17
N ARG A 35 -30.72 -4.87 -14.47
CA ARG A 35 -29.90 -4.49 -15.58
C ARG A 35 -29.29 -5.72 -16.23
N ASN A 36 -29.35 -5.78 -17.53
CA ASN A 36 -28.71 -6.79 -18.35
C ASN A 36 -27.65 -6.11 -19.22
N ASP A 37 -26.41 -6.54 -19.07
CA ASP A 37 -25.27 -5.98 -19.79
C ASP A 37 -24.52 -7.07 -20.53
N PHE A 38 -24.11 -6.78 -21.74
CA PHE A 38 -23.14 -7.56 -22.49
C PHE A 38 -21.77 -6.90 -22.32
N ASN A 39 -20.85 -7.61 -21.68
CA ASN A 39 -19.52 -7.13 -21.39
C ASN A 39 -18.48 -7.82 -22.28
N VAL A 40 -17.63 -7.00 -22.85
CA VAL A 40 -16.44 -7.43 -23.58
C VAL A 40 -15.24 -6.93 -22.82
N SER A 41 -14.44 -7.82 -22.31
CA SER A 41 -13.16 -7.50 -21.69
C SER A 41 -12.02 -7.86 -22.65
N LEU A 42 -10.89 -7.21 -22.53
CA LEU A 42 -9.70 -7.47 -23.31
C LEU A 42 -8.50 -7.60 -22.38
N THR A 43 -7.76 -8.68 -22.50
CA THR A 43 -6.45 -8.81 -21.88
C THR A 43 -5.46 -9.22 -22.95
N ALA A 44 -4.38 -8.47 -23.10
CA ALA A 44 -3.27 -8.79 -23.99
C ALA A 44 -1.98 -8.82 -23.17
N TYR A 45 -1.11 -9.73 -23.51
CA TYR A 45 0.21 -9.82 -22.89
C TYR A 45 1.28 -10.15 -23.90
N VAL A 46 2.49 -9.68 -23.59
CA VAL A 46 3.70 -10.05 -24.30
C VAL A 46 4.81 -10.28 -23.28
N ARG A 47 5.58 -11.33 -23.46
CA ARG A 47 6.77 -11.63 -22.67
C ARG A 47 7.89 -12.04 -23.61
N TRP A 48 8.95 -11.25 -23.57
CA TRP A 48 10.12 -11.45 -24.41
C TRP A 48 11.37 -11.67 -23.55
N LYS A 49 12.01 -12.80 -23.73
CA LYS A 49 13.34 -13.09 -23.17
C LYS A 49 14.38 -12.51 -24.12
N ALA A 50 14.68 -11.20 -23.97
CA ALA A 50 15.61 -10.49 -24.83
C ALA A 50 17.05 -11.06 -24.72
N LEU A 51 17.44 -11.45 -23.50
CA LEU A 51 18.70 -12.14 -23.17
C LEU A 51 18.42 -13.22 -22.13
N SER A 52 19.39 -14.08 -21.87
CA SER A 52 19.29 -15.13 -20.84
C SER A 52 19.00 -14.55 -19.44
N ASN A 53 19.42 -13.32 -19.19
CA ASN A 53 19.28 -12.60 -17.93
C ASN A 53 18.33 -11.40 -17.99
N LEU A 54 17.73 -11.10 -19.16
CA LEU A 54 16.83 -9.96 -19.35
C LEU A 54 15.48 -10.42 -19.92
N THR A 55 14.43 -10.16 -19.18
CA THR A 55 13.05 -10.42 -19.62
C THR A 55 12.28 -9.09 -19.63
N ILE A 56 11.55 -8.84 -20.71
CA ILE A 56 10.64 -7.70 -20.86
C ILE A 56 9.23 -8.27 -20.99
N SER A 57 8.31 -7.78 -20.17
CA SER A 57 6.90 -8.18 -20.22
C SER A 57 6.02 -6.95 -20.34
N GLY A 58 4.93 -7.05 -21.08
CA GLY A 58 3.91 -6.02 -21.17
C GLY A 58 2.54 -6.65 -21.01
N HIS A 59 1.65 -5.96 -20.31
CA HIS A 59 0.26 -6.36 -20.16
C HIS A 59 -0.65 -5.17 -20.47
N TYR A 60 -1.76 -5.47 -21.09
CA TYR A 60 -2.84 -4.52 -21.29
C TYR A 60 -4.15 -5.16 -20.90
N THR A 61 -4.96 -4.44 -20.14
CA THR A 61 -6.30 -4.88 -19.73
C THR A 61 -7.30 -3.75 -19.97
N ALA A 62 -8.41 -4.08 -20.61
CA ALA A 62 -9.58 -3.21 -20.69
C ALA A 62 -10.78 -4.00 -20.18
N ASP A 63 -11.45 -3.45 -19.17
CA ASP A 63 -12.50 -4.14 -18.44
C ASP A 63 -13.61 -3.18 -18.01
N HIS A 64 -14.72 -3.75 -17.59
CA HIS A 64 -15.84 -3.05 -17.02
C HIS A 64 -16.06 -3.51 -15.58
N ARG A 65 -16.27 -2.57 -14.68
CA ARG A 65 -16.46 -2.85 -13.26
C ARG A 65 -17.73 -2.19 -12.75
N TYR A 66 -18.39 -2.89 -11.84
CA TYR A 66 -19.53 -2.36 -11.10
C TYR A 66 -19.08 -1.88 -9.71
N PRO A 67 -19.78 -0.91 -9.12
CA PRO A 67 -19.50 -0.46 -7.77
C PRO A 67 -19.78 -1.56 -6.74
N SER A 68 -19.27 -1.38 -5.53
CA SER A 68 -19.54 -2.30 -4.41
C SER A 68 -21.01 -2.27 -3.99
N LEU A 69 -21.50 -3.37 -3.42
CA LEU A 69 -22.88 -3.47 -2.94
C LEU A 69 -23.25 -2.39 -1.92
N SER A 70 -22.29 -1.95 -1.09
CA SER A 70 -22.51 -0.87 -0.11
C SER A 70 -22.88 0.46 -0.77
N THR A 71 -22.35 0.74 -1.95
CA THR A 71 -22.65 1.96 -2.72
C THR A 71 -23.89 1.85 -3.59
N LEU A 72 -24.49 0.67 -3.68
CA LEU A 72 -25.76 0.42 -4.36
C LEU A 72 -26.95 0.52 -3.41
N TYR A 73 -26.72 0.61 -2.10
CA TYR A 73 -27.79 0.71 -1.12
C TYR A 73 -28.34 2.15 -1.10
N GLY A 74 -29.61 2.30 -1.46
CA GLY A 74 -30.27 3.60 -1.56
C GLY A 74 -30.80 4.17 -0.23
N GLY A 75 -30.60 3.48 0.90
CA GLY A 75 -30.96 3.98 2.23
C GLY A 75 -29.82 4.69 2.94
N TYR A 76 -30.09 5.15 4.15
CA TYR A 76 -29.09 5.79 4.99
C TYR A 76 -28.25 4.74 5.72
N ILE A 77 -26.91 4.91 5.64
CA ILE A 77 -25.94 4.08 6.35
C ILE A 77 -25.16 4.98 7.30
N LEU A 78 -25.22 4.70 8.60
CA LEU A 78 -24.39 5.37 9.60
C LEU A 78 -22.97 4.74 9.52
N THR A 79 -22.03 5.46 8.92
CA THR A 79 -20.64 4.98 8.75
C THR A 79 -19.79 5.25 10.00
N ASN A 80 -20.09 6.34 10.72
CA ASN A 80 -19.56 6.63 12.05
C ASN A 80 -20.49 7.64 12.75
N TYR A 81 -20.17 8.03 13.99
CA TYR A 81 -21.00 8.92 14.83
C TYR A 81 -21.23 10.33 14.26
N ARG A 82 -20.52 10.71 13.19
CA ARG A 82 -20.65 12.02 12.52
C ARG A 82 -20.96 11.92 11.04
N GLN A 83 -21.01 10.71 10.47
CA GLN A 83 -21.12 10.55 9.03
C GLN A 83 -22.24 9.60 8.66
N ILE A 84 -23.13 10.08 7.83
CA ILE A 84 -24.21 9.31 7.22
C ILE A 84 -23.93 9.23 5.72
N ALA A 85 -24.04 8.05 5.14
CA ALA A 85 -23.99 7.86 3.70
C ALA A 85 -25.39 7.54 3.17
N SER A 86 -25.79 8.18 2.09
CA SER A 86 -26.95 7.77 1.30
C SER A 86 -26.60 7.88 -0.16
N TYR A 87 -26.59 6.73 -0.82
CA TYR A 87 -26.30 6.65 -2.25
C TYR A 87 -27.61 6.38 -2.98
N GLU A 88 -27.79 7.07 -4.11
CA GLU A 88 -28.88 6.67 -5.00
C GLU A 88 -28.53 5.29 -5.58
N ALA A 89 -29.53 4.42 -5.67
CA ALA A 89 -29.34 3.05 -6.16
C ALA A 89 -29.04 3.01 -7.67
N TYR A 90 -27.89 3.57 -8.04
CA TYR A 90 -27.39 3.44 -9.41
C TYR A 90 -26.57 2.15 -9.54
N MET A 91 -26.72 1.46 -10.66
CA MET A 91 -25.79 0.40 -11.09
C MET A 91 -24.90 0.93 -12.22
N PRO A 92 -23.99 1.92 -11.97
CA PRO A 92 -23.19 2.48 -13.02
C PRO A 92 -22.07 1.50 -13.38
N ARG A 93 -21.81 1.36 -14.67
CA ARG A 93 -20.67 0.62 -15.18
C ARG A 93 -19.49 1.57 -15.36
N MET A 94 -18.39 1.27 -14.71
CA MET A 94 -17.12 2.00 -14.88
C MET A 94 -16.25 1.28 -15.89
N THR A 95 -15.71 1.99 -16.86
CA THR A 95 -14.65 1.45 -17.71
C THR A 95 -13.30 1.63 -17.04
N TRP A 96 -12.50 0.58 -17.06
CA TRP A 96 -11.15 0.57 -16.54
C TRP A 96 -10.20 0.03 -17.61
N GLN A 97 -9.11 0.73 -17.81
CA GLN A 97 -8.03 0.34 -18.72
C GLN A 97 -6.70 0.48 -18.00
N ALA A 98 -5.82 -0.49 -18.17
CA ALA A 98 -4.48 -0.43 -17.63
C ALA A 98 -3.48 -1.04 -18.60
N ALA A 99 -2.31 -0.44 -18.64
CA ALA A 99 -1.15 -0.96 -19.35
C ALA A 99 0.03 -0.97 -18.40
N ASP A 100 0.82 -2.03 -18.38
CA ASP A 100 2.05 -2.12 -17.62
C ASP A 100 3.17 -2.75 -18.44
N ILE A 101 4.39 -2.34 -18.12
CA ILE A 101 5.63 -2.86 -18.68
C ILE A 101 6.54 -3.21 -17.51
N ASP A 102 7.03 -4.46 -17.50
CA ASP A 102 8.01 -4.97 -16.56
C ASP A 102 9.32 -5.28 -17.29
N ILE A 103 10.42 -4.84 -16.73
CA ILE A 103 11.77 -5.16 -17.19
C ILE A 103 12.50 -5.83 -16.02
N ASP A 104 12.78 -7.12 -16.16
CA ASP A 104 13.48 -7.93 -15.18
C ASP A 104 14.89 -8.26 -15.65
N PHE A 105 15.88 -7.78 -14.93
CA PHE A 105 17.27 -8.18 -15.08
C PHE A 105 17.69 -9.04 -13.88
N LYS A 106 18.24 -10.24 -14.16
CA LYS A 106 18.65 -11.22 -13.16
C LYS A 106 20.01 -11.78 -13.53
N ASP A 107 21.04 -11.41 -12.75
CA ASP A 107 22.37 -11.99 -12.85
C ASP A 107 22.64 -12.88 -11.61
N PRO A 108 22.37 -14.18 -11.68
CA PRO A 108 22.59 -15.11 -10.56
C PRO A 108 24.07 -15.26 -10.17
N PHE A 109 25.00 -15.08 -11.11
CA PHE A 109 26.43 -15.22 -10.85
C PHE A 109 26.95 -14.06 -9.99
N ASN A 110 26.57 -12.84 -10.35
CA ASN A 110 26.90 -11.64 -9.58
C ASN A 110 25.87 -11.34 -8.50
N MET A 111 24.80 -12.13 -8.40
CA MET A 111 23.67 -11.94 -7.47
C MET A 111 23.08 -10.54 -7.52
N ILE A 112 22.88 -10.01 -8.73
CA ILE A 112 22.26 -8.70 -8.99
C ILE A 112 20.86 -8.96 -9.56
N PHE A 113 19.87 -8.30 -8.99
CA PHE A 113 18.47 -8.37 -9.40
C PHE A 113 17.92 -6.95 -9.52
N ILE A 114 17.41 -6.60 -10.70
CA ILE A 114 16.84 -5.30 -10.97
C ILE A 114 15.49 -5.52 -11.65
N THR A 115 14.45 -4.90 -11.13
CA THR A 115 13.12 -4.89 -11.73
C THR A 115 12.69 -3.43 -11.90
N LEU A 116 12.30 -3.07 -13.10
CA LEU A 116 11.63 -1.81 -13.41
C LEU A 116 10.21 -2.14 -13.86
N ASN A 117 9.23 -1.57 -13.18
CA ASN A 117 7.83 -1.60 -13.58
C ASN A 117 7.35 -0.18 -13.90
N ALA A 118 6.66 -0.01 -15.01
CA ALA A 118 5.98 1.22 -15.37
C ALA A 118 4.53 0.89 -15.72
N SER A 119 3.59 1.57 -15.10
CA SER A 119 2.16 1.33 -15.28
C SER A 119 1.39 2.62 -15.54
N TYR A 120 0.37 2.52 -16.37
CA TYR A 120 -0.60 3.57 -16.63
C TYR A 120 -1.99 2.98 -16.50
N SER A 121 -2.87 3.65 -15.77
CA SER A 121 -4.27 3.27 -15.68
C SER A 121 -5.21 4.44 -15.92
N CYS A 122 -6.33 4.14 -16.55
CA CYS A 122 -7.40 5.08 -16.83
C CYS A 122 -8.74 4.51 -16.34
N ARG A 123 -9.49 5.34 -15.63
CA ARG A 123 -10.82 5.00 -15.10
C ARG A 123 -11.83 6.03 -15.56
N SER A 124 -12.96 5.58 -16.07
CA SER A 124 -14.06 6.46 -16.45
C SER A 124 -15.30 6.12 -15.61
N PRO A 125 -15.36 6.65 -14.37
CA PRO A 125 -16.51 6.42 -13.50
C PRO A 125 -17.74 7.14 -14.07
N LYS A 126 -18.90 6.49 -13.96
CA LYS A 126 -20.21 7.09 -14.30
C LYS A 126 -20.86 7.73 -13.09
N VAL A 127 -20.35 7.42 -11.89
CA VAL A 127 -20.79 8.00 -10.62
C VAL A 127 -19.54 8.32 -9.79
N ILE A 128 -19.53 9.48 -9.19
CA ILE A 128 -18.55 9.88 -8.19
C ILE A 128 -19.25 10.11 -6.86
N TYR A 129 -18.50 9.91 -5.79
CA TYR A 129 -18.96 10.07 -4.43
C TYR A 129 -18.40 11.37 -3.86
N GLY A 130 -19.24 12.07 -3.13
CA GLY A 130 -18.88 13.34 -2.47
C GLY A 130 -19.39 13.41 -1.06
N GLU A 131 -19.01 14.47 -0.40
CA GLU A 131 -19.35 14.73 0.99
C GLU A 131 -19.78 16.19 1.13
N THR A 132 -20.89 16.39 1.85
CA THR A 132 -21.35 17.70 2.30
C THR A 132 -21.28 17.78 3.81
N PHE A 133 -20.95 18.93 4.33
CA PHE A 133 -20.83 19.19 5.76
C PHE A 133 -21.95 20.09 6.23
N ASN A 134 -22.59 19.69 7.32
CA ASN A 134 -23.54 20.52 8.07
C ASN A 134 -23.08 20.57 9.54
N GLY A 135 -22.30 21.58 9.87
CA GLY A 135 -21.62 21.66 11.16
C GLY A 135 -20.62 20.52 11.34
N ILE A 136 -20.83 19.70 12.37
CA ILE A 136 -19.98 18.54 12.68
C ILE A 136 -20.43 17.24 11.97
N LEU A 137 -21.57 17.28 11.31
CA LEU A 137 -22.12 16.13 10.60
C LEU A 137 -21.73 16.17 9.14
N SER A 138 -21.37 15.03 8.60
CA SER A 138 -21.12 14.86 7.17
C SER A 138 -22.12 13.90 6.53
N HIS A 139 -22.50 14.20 5.30
CA HIS A 139 -23.36 13.38 4.48
C HIS A 139 -22.63 13.01 3.19
N MET A 140 -22.37 11.72 3.02
CA MET A 140 -21.82 11.17 1.79
C MET A 140 -22.96 10.88 0.81
N TYR A 141 -22.78 11.29 -0.44
CA TYR A 141 -23.75 11.11 -1.50
C TYR A 141 -23.06 10.76 -2.82
N ALA A 142 -23.85 10.32 -3.78
CA ALA A 142 -23.37 9.98 -5.11
C ALA A 142 -23.93 10.96 -6.15
N ARG A 143 -23.14 11.24 -7.20
CA ARG A 143 -23.58 12.04 -8.34
C ARG A 143 -23.14 11.40 -9.64
N THR A 144 -24.06 11.31 -10.59
CA THR A 144 -23.73 10.87 -11.96
C THR A 144 -22.82 11.86 -12.65
N THR A 145 -21.82 11.35 -13.35
CA THR A 145 -20.84 12.16 -14.04
C THR A 145 -20.29 11.43 -15.27
N SER A 146 -19.69 12.18 -16.18
CA SER A 146 -18.86 11.66 -17.25
C SER A 146 -17.45 12.22 -17.08
N SER A 147 -16.70 11.64 -16.19
CA SER A 147 -15.36 12.12 -15.85
C SER A 147 -14.33 11.02 -16.03
N ARG A 148 -13.07 11.39 -16.06
CA ARG A 148 -11.94 10.49 -16.28
C ARG A 148 -10.88 10.72 -15.23
N GLY A 149 -10.40 9.63 -14.65
CA GLY A 149 -9.24 9.63 -13.77
C GLY A 149 -8.10 8.84 -14.41
N GLU A 150 -6.89 9.31 -14.22
CA GLU A 150 -5.67 8.69 -14.79
C GLU A 150 -4.62 8.60 -13.71
N GLU A 151 -3.81 7.55 -13.78
CA GLU A 151 -2.68 7.34 -12.88
C GLU A 151 -1.52 6.71 -13.65
N PHE A 152 -0.35 7.29 -13.47
CA PHE A 152 0.92 6.78 -13.95
C PHE A 152 1.78 6.44 -12.74
N ALA A 153 2.41 5.26 -12.73
CA ALA A 153 3.33 4.87 -11.69
C ALA A 153 4.57 4.20 -12.29
N VAL A 154 5.71 4.43 -11.64
CA VAL A 154 6.98 3.76 -11.94
C VAL A 154 7.57 3.24 -10.64
N MET A 155 8.05 2.01 -10.66
CA MET A 155 8.75 1.37 -9.55
C MET A 155 10.06 0.77 -10.06
N LEU A 156 11.15 1.13 -9.40
CA LEU A 156 12.46 0.51 -9.58
C LEU A 156 12.82 -0.24 -8.30
N SER A 157 13.15 -1.51 -8.42
CA SER A 157 13.69 -2.32 -7.33
C SER A 157 15.05 -2.86 -7.73
N ALA A 158 16.06 -2.69 -6.89
CA ALA A 158 17.40 -3.22 -7.11
C ALA A 158 17.85 -3.98 -5.87
N GLY A 159 18.41 -5.17 -6.07
CA GLY A 159 18.96 -6.03 -5.04
C GLY A 159 20.34 -6.55 -5.39
N LYS A 160 21.22 -6.59 -4.40
CA LYS A 160 22.58 -7.15 -4.49
C LYS A 160 22.86 -8.03 -3.28
N ASN A 161 23.26 -9.27 -3.52
CA ASN A 161 23.80 -10.13 -2.46
C ASN A 161 25.31 -10.26 -2.62
N ILE A 162 26.04 -10.12 -1.53
CA ILE A 162 27.49 -10.27 -1.45
C ILE A 162 27.78 -11.48 -0.57
N SER A 163 27.79 -12.67 -1.17
CA SER A 163 27.82 -13.96 -0.46
C SER A 163 29.03 -14.12 0.46
N TRP A 164 30.22 -13.70 0.01
CA TRP A 164 31.46 -13.82 0.79
C TRP A 164 31.51 -12.94 2.03
N LYS A 165 30.58 -11.96 2.15
CA LYS A 165 30.42 -11.09 3.33
C LYS A 165 29.07 -11.30 4.00
N ASN A 166 28.20 -12.19 3.52
CA ASN A 166 26.82 -12.36 4.00
C ASN A 166 26.06 -11.03 4.08
N ILE A 167 26.18 -10.19 3.03
CA ILE A 167 25.49 -8.90 2.95
C ILE A 167 24.45 -8.96 1.85
N SER A 168 23.24 -8.57 2.16
CA SER A 168 22.14 -8.35 1.21
C SER A 168 21.69 -6.90 1.29
N ILE A 169 21.64 -6.24 0.15
CA ILE A 169 21.17 -4.86 0.00
C ILE A 169 19.96 -4.86 -0.92
N LYS A 170 18.91 -4.16 -0.53
CA LYS A 170 17.72 -3.94 -1.36
C LYS A 170 17.35 -2.47 -1.35
N LEU A 171 17.13 -1.92 -2.53
CA LEU A 171 16.67 -0.56 -2.75
C LEU A 171 15.39 -0.62 -3.57
N THR A 172 14.39 0.19 -3.21
CA THR A 172 13.17 0.34 -3.99
C THR A 172 12.81 1.81 -4.03
N ALA A 173 12.52 2.31 -5.22
CA ALA A 173 12.00 3.65 -5.46
C ALA A 173 10.71 3.53 -6.26
N GLN A 174 9.66 4.18 -5.78
CA GLN A 174 8.37 4.24 -6.46
C GLN A 174 7.94 5.69 -6.58
N TYR A 175 7.43 6.05 -7.73
CA TYR A 175 6.80 7.35 -7.98
C TYR A 175 5.45 7.11 -8.63
N SER A 176 4.44 7.82 -8.19
CA SER A 176 3.13 7.85 -8.85
C SER A 176 2.63 9.28 -8.97
N LYS A 177 1.94 9.52 -10.09
CA LYS A 177 1.25 10.76 -10.37
C LYS A 177 -0.08 10.44 -11.01
N GLY A 178 -1.14 11.06 -10.54
CA GLY A 178 -2.46 10.82 -11.07
C GLY A 178 -3.41 11.98 -10.83
N HIS A 179 -4.54 11.90 -11.48
CA HIS A 179 -5.65 12.77 -11.22
C HIS A 179 -6.96 11.99 -11.17
N MET A 180 -7.86 12.46 -10.38
CA MET A 180 -9.21 11.90 -10.28
C MET A 180 -10.25 13.01 -10.11
N PRO A 181 -11.46 12.81 -10.60
CA PRO A 181 -12.57 13.68 -10.27
C PRO A 181 -12.97 13.45 -8.81
N VAL A 182 -13.17 14.52 -8.09
CA VAL A 182 -13.71 14.51 -6.73
C VAL A 182 -14.93 15.42 -6.65
N LEU A 183 -15.89 15.05 -5.82
CA LEU A 183 -17.10 15.80 -5.60
C LEU A 183 -17.04 16.42 -4.21
N ARG A 184 -17.00 17.75 -4.15
CA ARG A 184 -16.92 18.51 -2.91
C ARG A 184 -17.95 19.63 -2.95
N GLN A 185 -18.78 19.71 -1.91
CA GLN A 185 -19.83 20.75 -1.80
C GLN A 185 -20.60 20.93 -3.12
N GLU A 186 -21.03 19.81 -3.69
CA GLU A 186 -21.81 19.73 -4.94
C GLU A 186 -21.06 20.13 -6.23
N GLN A 187 -19.80 20.50 -6.13
CA GLN A 187 -18.96 20.81 -7.28
C GLN A 187 -18.00 19.66 -7.60
N ILE A 188 -17.91 19.34 -8.87
CA ILE A 188 -16.93 18.37 -9.39
C ILE A 188 -15.66 19.14 -9.71
N THR A 189 -14.57 18.80 -9.02
CA THR A 189 -13.25 19.35 -9.30
C THR A 189 -12.26 18.23 -9.59
N ARG A 190 -11.17 18.56 -10.24
CA ARG A 190 -10.08 17.63 -10.48
C ARG A 190 -9.10 17.69 -9.30
N TYR A 191 -8.80 16.54 -8.73
CA TYR A 191 -7.76 16.37 -7.72
C TYR A 191 -6.53 15.74 -8.35
N ASP A 192 -5.43 16.47 -8.35
CA ASP A 192 -4.11 16.02 -8.82
C ASP A 192 -3.30 15.54 -7.59
N SER A 193 -2.71 14.36 -7.68
CA SER A 193 -1.92 13.75 -6.62
C SER A 193 -0.57 13.29 -7.12
N GLU A 194 0.46 13.45 -6.31
CA GLU A 194 1.80 12.91 -6.53
C GLU A 194 2.28 12.23 -5.26
N ALA A 195 2.89 11.07 -5.40
CA ALA A 195 3.50 10.36 -4.28
C ALA A 195 4.83 9.71 -4.70
N ALA A 196 5.77 9.66 -3.77
CA ALA A 196 7.01 8.94 -3.92
C ALA A 196 7.32 8.12 -2.66
N VAL A 197 7.81 6.90 -2.84
CA VAL A 197 8.25 6.01 -1.77
C VAL A 197 9.67 5.58 -2.07
N PHE A 198 10.56 5.74 -1.09
CA PHE A 198 11.93 5.24 -1.14
C PHE A 198 12.12 4.28 0.01
N THR A 199 12.58 3.08 -0.29
CA THR A 199 12.90 2.07 0.72
C THR A 199 14.31 1.56 0.50
N ALA A 200 15.10 1.53 1.55
CA ALA A 200 16.44 0.93 1.57
C ALA A 200 16.52 -0.08 2.70
N GLY A 201 17.07 -1.24 2.44
CA GLY A 201 17.29 -2.28 3.44
C GLY A 201 18.67 -2.91 3.26
N ILE A 202 19.31 -3.21 4.38
CA ILE A 202 20.54 -3.96 4.44
C ILE A 202 20.44 -5.03 5.50
N LYS A 203 20.79 -6.27 5.13
CA LYS A 203 20.99 -7.37 6.05
C LYS A 203 22.44 -7.80 5.95
N ALA A 204 23.10 -7.94 7.08
CA ALA A 204 24.51 -8.30 7.12
C ALA A 204 24.79 -9.24 8.30
N GLU A 205 25.65 -10.20 8.07
CA GLU A 205 26.24 -11.07 9.10
C GLU A 205 27.75 -10.91 9.06
N PRO A 206 28.28 -9.77 9.57
CA PRO A 206 29.71 -9.46 9.48
C PRO A 206 30.57 -10.45 10.26
N PHE A 207 29.98 -11.10 11.26
CA PHE A 207 30.59 -12.14 12.10
C PHE A 207 29.58 -13.24 12.39
N ASN A 208 30.04 -14.45 12.62
CA ASN A 208 29.17 -15.60 12.93
C ASN A 208 28.31 -15.41 14.20
N PHE A 209 28.68 -14.48 15.05
CA PHE A 209 27.97 -14.16 16.29
C PHE A 209 27.09 -12.90 16.18
N MET A 210 27.08 -12.23 15.03
CA MET A 210 26.40 -10.93 14.89
C MET A 210 25.62 -10.86 13.58
N SER A 211 24.34 -10.50 13.67
CA SER A 211 23.53 -10.12 12.53
C SER A 211 22.97 -8.71 12.71
N VAL A 212 22.90 -7.98 11.60
CA VAL A 212 22.36 -6.61 11.50
C VAL A 212 21.28 -6.60 10.44
N ASP A 213 20.10 -6.10 10.78
CA ASP A 213 19.03 -5.82 9.82
C ASP A 213 18.63 -4.35 9.99
N ALA A 214 18.95 -3.52 8.98
CA ALA A 214 18.63 -2.11 8.98
C ALA A 214 17.75 -1.75 7.78
N GLY A 215 16.72 -0.96 8.04
CA GLY A 215 15.77 -0.52 7.02
C GLY A 215 15.41 0.95 7.19
N SER A 216 15.18 1.61 6.07
CA SER A 216 14.64 2.97 6.01
C SER A 216 13.58 3.04 4.93
N SER A 217 12.45 3.65 5.25
CA SER A 217 11.37 3.94 4.30
C SER A 217 10.98 5.40 4.43
N MET A 218 10.97 6.11 3.31
CA MET A 218 10.51 7.50 3.22
C MET A 218 9.33 7.56 2.27
N PHE A 219 8.25 8.18 2.71
CA PHE A 219 7.06 8.47 1.93
C PHE A 219 6.88 9.98 1.80
N LEU A 220 6.69 10.43 0.57
CA LEU A 220 6.39 11.81 0.20
C LEU A 220 5.07 11.83 -0.54
N SER A 221 4.18 12.75 -0.20
CA SER A 221 2.93 12.92 -0.93
C SER A 221 2.48 14.37 -0.93
N LYS A 222 1.89 14.80 -2.01
CA LYS A 222 1.21 16.09 -2.14
C LYS A 222 -0.02 15.94 -3.01
N GLY A 223 -0.99 16.81 -2.79
CA GLY A 223 -2.21 16.84 -3.58
C GLY A 223 -2.75 18.26 -3.68
N SER A 224 -3.39 18.54 -4.80
CA SER A 224 -4.03 19.83 -5.06
C SER A 224 -5.24 19.66 -5.97
N THR A 225 -6.13 20.62 -5.90
CA THR A 225 -7.30 20.69 -6.77
C THR A 225 -7.15 21.85 -7.77
N THR A 226 -7.84 21.76 -8.89
CA THR A 226 -7.79 22.80 -9.93
C THR A 226 -8.42 24.13 -9.51
N ASP A 227 -9.24 24.14 -8.46
CA ASP A 227 -9.82 25.35 -7.84
C ASP A 227 -8.87 26.06 -6.87
N GLY A 228 -7.59 25.63 -6.80
CA GLY A 228 -6.53 26.28 -6.04
C GLY A 228 -6.36 25.77 -4.62
N TYR A 229 -7.12 24.76 -4.17
CA TYR A 229 -6.88 24.14 -2.88
C TYR A 229 -5.66 23.21 -2.94
N SER A 230 -4.73 23.38 -2.01
CA SER A 230 -3.53 22.54 -1.91
C SER A 230 -3.44 21.93 -0.51
N MET A 231 -3.26 20.62 -0.47
CA MET A 231 -2.99 19.88 0.77
C MET A 231 -1.54 20.09 1.21
N PRO A 232 -1.28 20.19 2.53
CA PRO A 232 0.09 20.17 3.03
C PRO A 232 0.84 18.93 2.54
N ALA A 233 2.07 19.12 2.06
CA ALA A 233 2.90 17.99 1.65
C ALA A 233 3.24 17.12 2.85
N ILE A 234 3.00 15.82 2.72
CA ILE A 234 3.33 14.81 3.74
C ILE A 234 4.75 14.30 3.51
N ARG A 235 5.50 14.22 4.59
CA ARG A 235 6.80 13.54 4.64
C ARG A 235 6.82 12.64 5.86
N THR A 236 6.87 11.34 5.64
CA THR A 236 7.04 10.37 6.73
C THR A 236 8.30 9.57 6.52
N MET A 237 8.99 9.23 7.59
CA MET A 237 10.14 8.34 7.59
C MET A 237 9.99 7.31 8.68
N ASN A 238 10.26 6.06 8.33
CA ASN A 238 10.33 4.94 9.26
C ASN A 238 11.70 4.30 9.11
N ASN A 239 12.49 4.33 10.18
CA ASN A 239 13.80 3.70 10.21
C ASN A 239 13.79 2.58 11.25
N SER A 240 14.36 1.45 10.91
CA SER A 240 14.49 0.29 11.81
C SER A 240 15.93 -0.20 11.83
N LEU A 241 16.37 -0.58 12.99
CA LEU A 241 17.65 -1.27 13.19
C LEU A 241 17.42 -2.42 14.18
N LEU A 242 17.70 -3.63 13.75
CA LEU A 242 17.74 -4.81 14.57
C LEU A 242 19.17 -5.32 14.60
N LEU A 243 19.74 -5.43 15.79
CA LEU A 243 21.03 -6.03 16.03
C LEU A 243 20.84 -7.28 16.89
N SER A 244 21.28 -8.43 16.39
CA SER A 244 21.26 -9.71 17.11
C SER A 244 22.68 -10.18 17.33
N LEU A 245 23.01 -10.48 18.59
CA LEU A 245 24.30 -10.96 19.04
C LEU A 245 24.15 -12.35 19.68
N SER A 246 24.82 -13.36 19.15
CA SER A 246 24.91 -14.71 19.70
C SER A 246 26.24 -14.88 20.42
N MET A 247 26.29 -14.51 21.70
CA MET A 247 27.55 -14.50 22.50
C MET A 247 28.03 -15.93 22.78
N SER A 248 27.12 -16.89 22.84
CA SER A 248 27.43 -18.31 22.98
C SER A 248 26.23 -19.14 22.46
N MET A 249 26.35 -20.46 22.40
CA MET A 249 25.21 -21.34 22.07
C MET A 249 24.01 -21.17 23.01
N ASN A 250 24.23 -20.58 24.17
CA ASN A 250 23.22 -20.43 25.20
C ASN A 250 22.75 -19.00 25.45
N ILE A 251 23.47 -17.99 24.95
CA ILE A 251 23.18 -16.57 25.23
C ILE A 251 23.01 -15.83 23.91
N SER A 252 21.86 -15.19 23.73
CA SER A 252 21.64 -14.23 22.65
C SER A 252 21.07 -12.92 23.17
N ILE A 253 21.45 -11.83 22.51
CA ILE A 253 20.99 -10.46 22.80
C ILE A 253 20.44 -9.89 21.51
N ASP A 254 19.19 -9.47 21.54
CA ASP A 254 18.52 -8.79 20.45
C ASP A 254 18.20 -7.36 20.87
N THR A 255 18.58 -6.37 20.08
CA THR A 255 18.18 -4.99 20.30
C THR A 255 17.55 -4.41 19.06
N GLY A 256 16.40 -3.76 19.22
CA GLY A 256 15.64 -3.17 18.15
C GLY A 256 15.41 -1.68 18.39
N LEU A 257 15.82 -0.84 17.45
CA LEU A 257 15.52 0.59 17.42
C LEU A 257 14.58 0.87 16.25
N ASN A 258 13.42 1.49 16.55
CA ASN A 258 12.50 1.99 15.54
C ASN A 258 12.39 3.51 15.71
N HIS A 259 12.61 4.25 14.64
CA HIS A 259 12.49 5.70 14.60
C HIS A 259 11.42 6.09 13.58
N TYR A 260 10.53 7.00 13.97
CA TYR A 260 9.42 7.49 13.17
C TYR A 260 9.48 9.00 13.07
N TYR A 261 9.20 9.52 11.89
CA TYR A 261 9.08 10.94 11.61
C TYR A 261 7.84 11.20 10.79
N ASN A 262 7.06 12.24 11.14
CA ASN A 262 5.94 12.73 10.37
C ASN A 262 5.89 14.26 10.50
N ASN A 263 6.01 14.97 9.37
CA ASN A 263 6.04 16.43 9.35
C ASN A 263 4.71 17.10 9.71
N LEU A 264 3.58 16.39 9.57
CA LEU A 264 2.25 16.90 9.92
C LEU A 264 1.90 16.69 11.39
N ALA A 265 2.70 15.91 12.13
CA ALA A 265 2.42 15.69 13.55
C ALA A 265 2.46 17.01 14.34
N ILE A 266 1.44 17.22 15.17
CA ILE A 266 1.35 18.36 16.10
C ILE A 266 2.29 18.06 17.29
N GLY A 267 3.16 19.01 17.64
CA GLY A 267 4.16 18.81 18.69
C GLY A 267 5.41 18.09 18.18
N ASN A 268 5.76 16.97 18.81
CA ASN A 268 6.96 16.20 18.44
C ASN A 268 6.74 15.45 17.13
N LYS A 269 7.41 15.89 16.07
CA LYS A 269 7.36 15.29 14.74
C LYS A 269 8.14 13.96 14.63
N SER A 270 8.91 13.62 15.64
CA SER A 270 9.81 12.47 15.65
C SER A 270 9.77 11.77 17.00
N PHE A 271 9.78 10.45 16.98
CA PHE A 271 9.94 9.63 18.18
C PHE A 271 10.69 8.34 17.86
N ALA A 272 11.24 7.71 18.90
CA ALA A 272 11.94 6.45 18.78
C ALA A 272 11.51 5.46 19.87
N LEU A 273 11.54 4.18 19.54
CA LEU A 273 11.33 3.06 20.43
C LEU A 273 12.58 2.18 20.44
N LEU A 274 13.15 1.96 21.61
CA LEU A 274 14.29 1.06 21.80
C LEU A 274 13.84 -0.12 22.65
N ASN A 275 14.07 -1.32 22.14
CA ASN A 275 13.76 -2.58 22.83
C ASN A 275 15.04 -3.42 22.97
N LEU A 276 15.15 -4.14 24.06
CA LEU A 276 16.25 -5.05 24.33
C LEU A 276 15.68 -6.38 24.80
N LYS A 277 16.17 -7.48 24.25
CA LYS A 277 15.82 -8.83 24.66
C LYS A 277 17.08 -9.66 24.88
N ILE A 278 17.18 -10.29 26.04
CA ILE A 278 18.27 -11.20 26.38
C ILE A 278 17.69 -12.59 26.59
N ASN A 279 18.18 -13.56 25.87
CA ASN A 279 17.78 -14.94 26.00
C ASN A 279 18.93 -15.76 26.59
N LEU A 280 18.61 -16.60 27.54
CA LEU A 280 19.51 -17.57 28.15
C LEU A 280 18.87 -18.95 28.10
N ASN A 281 19.52 -19.88 27.43
CA ASN A 281 19.13 -21.29 27.42
C ASN A 281 19.97 -22.05 28.45
N HIS A 282 19.34 -22.63 29.46
CA HIS A 282 20.03 -23.45 30.44
C HIS A 282 19.34 -24.81 30.60
N LYS A 283 19.99 -25.84 30.11
CA LYS A 283 19.46 -27.22 30.10
C LYS A 283 18.08 -27.25 29.40
N ARG A 284 17.00 -27.55 30.16
CA ARG A 284 15.62 -27.64 29.68
C ARG A 284 14.83 -26.32 29.86
N VAL A 285 15.45 -25.30 30.43
CA VAL A 285 14.78 -24.01 30.69
C VAL A 285 15.36 -22.92 29.83
N LYS A 286 14.48 -22.18 29.17
CA LYS A 286 14.80 -20.96 28.44
C LYS A 286 14.30 -19.75 29.23
N TYR A 287 15.20 -18.88 29.61
CA TYR A 287 14.90 -17.59 30.23
C TYR A 287 14.96 -16.50 29.18
N SER A 288 14.02 -15.54 29.22
CA SER A 288 14.00 -14.38 28.34
C SER A 288 13.69 -13.14 29.19
N LEU A 289 14.61 -12.19 29.18
CA LEU A 289 14.42 -10.86 29.76
C LEU A 289 14.14 -9.90 28.62
N GLU A 290 12.96 -9.28 28.64
CA GLU A 290 12.54 -8.30 27.65
C GLU A 290 12.35 -6.93 28.29
N CYS A 291 13.07 -5.93 27.77
CA CYS A 291 12.97 -4.54 28.16
C CYS A 291 12.39 -3.75 26.96
N ASN A 292 11.15 -3.32 27.09
CA ASN A 292 10.46 -2.62 26.00
C ASN A 292 10.39 -1.13 26.28
N ASN A 293 10.47 -0.34 25.20
CA ASN A 293 10.37 1.11 25.23
C ASN A 293 11.37 1.76 26.21
N LEU A 294 12.65 1.40 26.13
CA LEU A 294 13.71 1.93 27.01
C LEU A 294 13.82 3.46 26.98
N LEU A 295 13.47 4.09 25.84
CA LEU A 295 13.46 5.54 25.69
C LEU A 295 12.26 6.20 26.37
N ASN A 296 11.31 5.42 26.88
CA ASN A 296 10.10 5.87 27.58
C ASN A 296 9.23 6.82 26.75
N THR A 297 9.05 6.51 25.50
CA THR A 297 8.16 7.25 24.61
C THR A 297 6.71 6.98 24.99
N HIS A 298 5.94 8.04 25.29
CA HIS A 298 4.57 7.92 25.80
C HIS A 298 3.51 8.15 24.72
N LYS A 299 3.87 8.81 23.62
CA LYS A 299 2.91 9.20 22.59
C LYS A 299 3.37 8.78 21.21
N TYR A 300 2.43 8.27 20.43
CA TYR A 300 2.55 8.02 19.01
C TYR A 300 1.52 8.89 18.28
N VAL A 301 2.01 9.78 17.44
CA VAL A 301 1.18 10.64 16.61
C VAL A 301 1.29 10.19 15.17
N TYR A 302 0.16 9.99 14.54
CA TYR A 302 0.06 9.58 13.16
C TYR A 302 -0.90 10.50 12.41
N SER A 303 -0.42 11.15 11.36
CA SER A 303 -1.24 11.98 10.46
C SER A 303 -1.08 11.49 9.04
N TYR A 304 -2.16 11.45 8.30
CA TYR A 304 -2.19 11.09 6.90
C TYR A 304 -3.31 11.83 6.17
N ASN A 305 -3.18 11.96 4.85
CA ASN A 305 -4.18 12.56 4.00
C ASN A 305 -4.82 11.49 3.11
N ILE A 306 -6.14 11.55 2.96
CA ILE A 306 -6.87 10.80 1.94
C ILE A 306 -7.63 11.82 1.10
N ALA A 307 -7.31 11.90 -0.19
CA ALA A 307 -7.83 12.91 -1.09
C ALA A 307 -7.69 14.33 -0.46
N MET A 308 -8.79 14.97 -0.10
CA MET A 308 -8.81 16.33 0.46
C MET A 308 -9.04 16.36 1.98
N SER A 309 -8.93 15.23 2.66
CA SER A 309 -9.15 15.13 4.11
C SER A 309 -7.85 14.79 4.82
N GLU A 310 -7.55 15.52 5.88
CA GLU A 310 -6.44 15.25 6.79
C GLU A 310 -6.95 14.49 8.01
N PHE A 311 -6.28 13.40 8.35
CA PHE A 311 -6.58 12.56 9.49
C PHE A 311 -5.45 12.66 10.50
N TYR A 312 -5.81 12.89 11.75
CA TYR A 312 -4.91 12.94 12.88
C TYR A 312 -5.33 11.92 13.92
N SER A 313 -4.36 11.15 14.40
CA SER A 313 -4.58 10.19 15.48
C SER A 313 -3.43 10.25 16.48
N GLU A 314 -3.75 10.30 17.75
CA GLU A 314 -2.80 10.24 18.85
C GLU A 314 -3.07 9.00 19.69
N TYR A 315 -2.04 8.20 19.93
CA TYR A 315 -2.11 7.00 20.75
C TYR A 315 -1.17 7.13 21.95
N ASN A 316 -1.69 6.79 23.13
CA ASN A 316 -0.87 6.65 24.30
C ASN A 316 -0.15 5.30 24.24
N LEU A 317 1.16 5.34 24.30
CA LEU A 317 2.00 4.15 24.35
C LEU A 317 2.27 3.74 25.79
N ARG A 318 2.36 2.43 26.02
CA ARG A 318 2.84 1.92 27.29
C ARG A 318 4.27 2.40 27.52
N GLY A 319 4.54 2.97 28.70
CA GLY A 319 5.87 3.35 29.12
C GLY A 319 6.84 2.16 29.19
N ARG A 320 8.01 2.38 29.75
CA ARG A 320 9.01 1.31 29.95
C ARG A 320 8.39 0.11 30.62
N SER A 321 8.70 -1.06 30.11
CA SER A 321 8.29 -2.32 30.77
C SER A 321 9.41 -3.33 30.71
N VAL A 322 9.53 -4.10 31.78
CA VAL A 322 10.46 -5.23 31.90
C VAL A 322 9.66 -6.47 32.16
N MET A 323 9.92 -7.53 31.40
CA MET A 323 9.27 -8.82 31.53
C MET A 323 10.33 -9.93 31.58
N LEU A 324 10.24 -10.76 32.60
CA LEU A 324 11.03 -11.99 32.71
C LEU A 324 10.13 -13.18 32.41
N THR A 325 10.53 -14.00 31.46
CA THR A 325 9.82 -15.24 31.11
C THR A 325 10.75 -16.43 31.29
N ALA A 326 10.23 -17.48 31.92
CA ALA A 326 10.89 -18.79 32.01
C ALA A 326 9.99 -19.82 31.29
N ARG A 327 10.54 -20.54 30.31
CA ARG A 327 9.85 -21.61 29.58
C ARG A 327 10.62 -22.91 29.81
N MET A 328 9.96 -23.95 30.27
CA MET A 328 10.55 -25.26 30.49
C MET A 328 9.95 -26.28 29.51
N ASN A 329 10.81 -27.04 28.83
CA ASN A 329 10.39 -28.21 28.06
C ASN A 329 10.25 -29.39 29.00
N LEU A 330 9.06 -29.97 29.10
CA LEU A 330 8.75 -31.08 30.02
C LEU A 330 9.12 -32.46 29.42
N PHE A 331 9.29 -32.53 28.07
CA PHE A 331 9.63 -33.76 27.34
C PHE A 331 10.80 -33.53 26.39
#